data_6190713e8814fbad685feb6ef1488a6b
#
_entry.id   6190713e8814fbad685feb6ef1488a6b
#
_cell.length_a   1.000
_cell.length_b   1.000
_cell.length_c   1.000
_cell.angle_alpha   90.00
_cell.angle_beta   90.00
_cell.angle_gamma   90.00
#
_symmetry.space_group_name_H-M   'P 1'
#
loop_
_entity.id
_entity.type
_entity.pdbx_description
1 polymer ?
#
loop_
_entity_poly.entity_id
_entity_poly.type
_entity_poly.pdbx_seq_one_letter_code
_entity_poly.pdbx_strand_id
1 'polypeptide(L)'
;MAKGTGKAYYMISVVAQRYNIHPQTLRLYEREGLLKPSRTDGNTRLYSDEDLERLETILSLTRDLGVNLAGVEIILNMRERIEQMQGEVNEFMQYVKREMVKGLGDWEQRLNTAMVKSAPGGLVLHESRPTAPGEAVTPTLVIDDEPPTVVRKSARDR
;
A
#
# COMPACT_ATOMS: atom_id res chain seq x y z
N MET A 1 -15.10 12.28 26.49
CA MET A 1 -15.97 13.03 25.57
C MET A 1 -15.64 12.62 24.14
N ALA A 2 -16.49 11.81 23.52
CA ALA A 2 -16.32 11.35 22.15
C ALA A 2 -16.51 12.54 21.21
N LYS A 3 -15.47 12.92 20.47
CA LYS A 3 -15.59 13.82 19.31
C LYS A 3 -16.40 13.08 18.24
N GLY A 4 -17.69 13.41 18.13
CA GLY A 4 -18.50 13.01 17.00
C GLY A 4 -17.89 13.62 15.75
N THR A 5 -17.38 12.80 14.85
CA THR A 5 -17.03 13.16 13.47
C THR A 5 -18.31 13.37 12.66
N GLY A 6 -19.11 14.39 13.04
CA GLY A 6 -20.21 14.87 12.22
C GLY A 6 -19.60 15.54 10.98
N LYS A 7 -19.85 15.01 9.77
CA LYS A 7 -19.51 15.72 8.53
C LYS A 7 -20.19 17.09 8.58
N ALA A 8 -19.38 18.16 8.47
CA ALA A 8 -19.92 19.51 8.39
C ALA A 8 -20.55 19.72 7.02
N TYR A 9 -21.70 20.41 7.00
CA TYR A 9 -22.39 20.75 5.75
C TYR A 9 -22.67 22.23 5.70
N TYR A 10 -22.45 22.83 4.56
CA TYR A 10 -22.56 24.28 4.33
C TYR A 10 -23.59 24.60 3.26
N MET A 11 -24.42 25.61 3.51
CA MET A 11 -25.36 26.13 2.52
C MET A 11 -24.64 26.92 1.42
N ILE A 12 -25.22 26.96 0.23
CA ILE A 12 -24.68 27.65 -0.94
C ILE A 12 -24.29 29.11 -0.67
N SER A 13 -25.06 29.83 0.15
CA SER A 13 -24.78 31.23 0.51
C SER A 13 -23.49 31.36 1.32
N VAL A 14 -23.25 30.43 2.25
CA VAL A 14 -22.05 30.43 3.09
C VAL A 14 -20.83 30.11 2.25
N VAL A 15 -20.92 29.11 1.38
CA VAL A 15 -19.82 28.73 0.47
C VAL A 15 -19.50 29.87 -0.51
N ALA A 16 -20.51 30.47 -1.11
CA ALA A 16 -20.36 31.58 -2.04
C ALA A 16 -19.64 32.78 -1.37
N GLN A 17 -20.02 33.11 -0.15
CA GLN A 17 -19.39 34.19 0.63
C GLN A 17 -17.94 33.84 1.02
N ARG A 18 -17.70 32.61 1.51
CA ARG A 18 -16.36 32.15 1.94
C ARG A 18 -15.32 32.24 0.83
N TYR A 19 -15.71 31.83 -0.38
CA TYR A 19 -14.79 31.77 -1.55
C TYR A 19 -14.90 32.98 -2.46
N ASN A 20 -15.67 34.00 -2.09
CA ASN A 20 -15.90 35.21 -2.87
C ASN A 20 -16.31 34.90 -4.33
N ILE A 21 -17.32 34.04 -4.48
CA ILE A 21 -17.91 33.65 -5.77
C ILE A 21 -19.41 33.87 -5.75
N HIS A 22 -19.97 34.12 -6.92
CA HIS A 22 -21.41 34.22 -7.03
C HIS A 22 -22.08 32.85 -6.88
N PRO A 23 -23.23 32.71 -6.18
CA PRO A 23 -23.94 31.43 -6.06
C PRO A 23 -24.27 30.79 -7.41
N GLN A 24 -24.44 31.55 -8.46
CA GLN A 24 -24.67 31.05 -9.81
C GLN A 24 -23.46 30.28 -10.37
N THR A 25 -22.25 30.66 -9.98
CA THR A 25 -21.02 29.93 -10.37
C THR A 25 -21.02 28.53 -9.75
N LEU A 26 -21.45 28.37 -8.49
CA LEU A 26 -21.59 27.05 -7.84
C LEU A 26 -22.64 26.19 -8.54
N ARG A 27 -23.75 26.78 -8.98
CA ARG A 27 -24.77 26.09 -9.79
C ARG A 27 -24.26 25.69 -11.16
N LEU A 28 -23.39 26.52 -11.78
CA LEU A 28 -22.73 26.18 -13.03
C LEU A 28 -21.82 24.94 -12.81
N TYR A 29 -20.98 24.92 -11.77
CA TYR A 29 -20.11 23.81 -11.49
C TYR A 29 -20.89 22.51 -11.18
N GLU A 30 -22.04 22.61 -10.51
CA GLU A 30 -22.95 21.48 -10.33
C GLU A 30 -23.51 20.97 -11.67
N ARG A 31 -23.96 21.88 -12.56
CA ARG A 31 -24.50 21.52 -13.86
C ARG A 31 -23.47 20.87 -14.77
N GLU A 32 -22.23 21.34 -14.73
CA GLU A 32 -21.10 20.76 -15.47
C GLU A 32 -20.54 19.47 -14.78
N GLY A 33 -21.17 19.02 -13.68
CA GLY A 33 -20.77 17.80 -12.97
C GLY A 33 -19.48 17.89 -12.15
N LEU A 34 -18.89 19.09 -12.05
CA LEU A 34 -17.66 19.34 -11.31
C LEU A 34 -17.86 19.26 -9.80
N LEU A 35 -19.06 19.63 -9.30
CA LEU A 35 -19.47 19.52 -7.89
C LEU A 35 -20.76 18.69 -7.79
N LYS A 36 -20.88 17.93 -6.72
CA LYS A 36 -22.04 17.06 -6.47
C LYS A 36 -22.60 17.28 -5.05
N PRO A 37 -23.11 18.49 -4.73
CA PRO A 37 -23.64 18.76 -3.39
C PRO A 37 -24.80 17.84 -3.07
N SER A 38 -24.88 17.42 -1.80
CA SER A 38 -26.07 16.72 -1.30
C SER A 38 -27.27 17.65 -1.23
N ARG A 39 -28.46 17.09 -1.09
CA ARG A 39 -29.70 17.85 -0.95
C ARG A 39 -30.45 17.42 0.30
N THR A 40 -31.00 18.39 1.00
CA THR A 40 -31.96 18.12 2.09
C THR A 40 -33.32 17.67 1.54
N ASP A 41 -34.19 17.17 2.41
CA ASP A 41 -35.57 16.83 2.06
C ASP A 41 -36.34 18.02 1.47
N GLY A 42 -35.97 19.26 1.85
CA GLY A 42 -36.48 20.52 1.27
C GLY A 42 -35.75 20.97 0.02
N ASN A 43 -34.97 20.09 -0.67
CA ASN A 43 -34.22 20.37 -1.89
C ASN A 43 -33.16 21.48 -1.78
N THR A 44 -32.71 21.80 -0.56
CA THR A 44 -31.62 22.76 -0.32
C THR A 44 -30.28 22.08 -0.55
N ARG A 45 -29.36 22.76 -1.27
CA ARG A 45 -28.00 22.29 -1.53
C ARG A 45 -27.13 22.37 -0.29
N LEU A 46 -26.45 21.28 0.02
CA LEU A 46 -25.50 21.16 1.11
C LEU A 46 -24.14 20.69 0.58
N TYR A 47 -23.13 21.47 0.86
CA TYR A 47 -21.74 21.19 0.49
C TYR A 47 -20.99 20.62 1.68
N SER A 48 -20.34 19.47 1.49
CA SER A 48 -19.46 18.83 2.47
C SER A 48 -18.07 19.46 2.47
N ASP A 49 -17.23 19.12 3.44
CA ASP A 49 -15.83 19.54 3.43
C ASP A 49 -15.08 19.01 2.18
N GLU A 50 -15.41 17.80 1.73
CA GLU A 50 -14.88 17.21 0.49
C GLU A 50 -15.27 18.04 -0.76
N ASP A 51 -16.52 18.56 -0.81
CA ASP A 51 -16.96 19.46 -1.87
C ASP A 51 -16.23 20.80 -1.84
N LEU A 52 -15.87 21.30 -0.63
CA LEU A 52 -15.10 22.53 -0.48
C LEU A 52 -13.65 22.36 -0.97
N GLU A 53 -12.97 21.28 -0.63
CA GLU A 53 -11.63 20.96 -1.15
C GLU A 53 -11.62 20.83 -2.67
N ARG A 54 -12.65 20.19 -3.24
CA ARG A 54 -12.84 20.09 -4.67
C ARG A 54 -13.07 21.46 -5.31
N LEU A 55 -13.87 22.31 -4.66
CA LEU A 55 -14.10 23.69 -5.09
C LEU A 55 -12.81 24.52 -5.09
N GLU A 56 -11.99 24.41 -4.06
CA GLU A 56 -10.68 25.08 -4.00
C GLU A 56 -9.79 24.70 -5.18
N THR A 57 -9.74 23.41 -5.50
CA THR A 57 -9.00 22.92 -6.68
C THR A 57 -9.55 23.50 -7.98
N ILE A 58 -10.88 23.54 -8.15
CA ILE A 58 -11.54 24.12 -9.34
C ILE A 58 -11.19 25.60 -9.47
N LEU A 59 -11.25 26.35 -8.36
CA LEU A 59 -10.94 27.77 -8.35
C LEU A 59 -9.47 28.05 -8.66
N SER A 60 -8.55 27.27 -8.12
CA SER A 60 -7.13 27.38 -8.45
C SER A 60 -6.88 27.09 -9.95
N LEU A 61 -7.44 26.03 -10.48
CA LEU A 61 -7.30 25.70 -11.90
C LEU A 61 -7.89 26.79 -12.82
N THR A 62 -9.06 27.33 -12.47
CA THR A 62 -9.74 28.30 -13.33
C THR A 62 -9.22 29.73 -13.20
N ARG A 63 -8.92 30.19 -11.96
CA ARG A 63 -8.54 31.58 -11.69
C ARG A 63 -7.04 31.80 -11.79
N ASP A 64 -6.26 30.89 -11.17
CA ASP A 64 -4.81 31.08 -11.05
C ASP A 64 -4.10 30.55 -12.31
N LEU A 65 -4.59 29.44 -12.88
CA LEU A 65 -3.99 28.79 -14.03
C LEU A 65 -4.73 29.02 -15.35
N GLY A 66 -5.90 29.66 -15.33
CA GLY A 66 -6.67 29.97 -16.51
C GLY A 66 -7.21 28.77 -17.29
N VAL A 67 -7.34 27.60 -16.63
CA VAL A 67 -7.86 26.39 -17.26
C VAL A 67 -9.36 26.54 -17.50
N ASN A 68 -9.84 26.18 -18.68
CA ASN A 68 -11.28 26.17 -18.98
C ASN A 68 -11.98 25.00 -18.27
N LEU A 69 -13.32 25.04 -18.15
CA LEU A 69 -14.10 24.06 -17.40
C LEU A 69 -13.94 22.63 -17.93
N ALA A 70 -13.83 22.45 -19.26
CA ALA A 70 -13.58 21.12 -19.84
C ALA A 70 -12.20 20.56 -19.42
N GLY A 71 -11.18 21.42 -19.40
CA GLY A 71 -9.85 21.04 -18.90
C GLY A 71 -9.87 20.70 -17.40
N VAL A 72 -10.62 21.47 -16.61
CA VAL A 72 -10.81 21.18 -15.17
C VAL A 72 -11.44 19.80 -14.96
N GLU A 73 -12.48 19.46 -15.73
CA GLU A 73 -13.11 18.13 -15.66
C GLU A 73 -12.12 17.01 -15.93
N ILE A 74 -11.33 17.14 -16.99
CA ILE A 74 -10.29 16.13 -17.33
C ILE A 74 -9.26 15.99 -16.20
N ILE A 75 -8.77 17.11 -15.66
CA ILE A 75 -7.78 17.11 -14.59
C ILE A 75 -8.33 16.43 -13.31
N LEU A 76 -9.58 16.75 -12.94
CA LEU A 76 -10.23 16.15 -11.77
C LEU A 76 -10.42 14.64 -11.94
N ASN A 77 -10.89 14.21 -13.12
CA ASN A 77 -11.05 12.79 -13.43
C ASN A 77 -9.70 12.04 -13.41
N MET A 78 -8.65 12.65 -13.94
CA MET A 78 -7.30 12.06 -13.89
C MET A 78 -6.80 11.95 -12.45
N ARG A 79 -7.02 12.96 -11.61
CA ARG A 79 -6.64 12.94 -10.20
C ARG A 79 -7.37 11.85 -9.43
N GLU A 80 -8.68 11.72 -9.60
CA GLU A 80 -9.47 10.65 -8.99
C GLU A 80 -8.95 9.26 -9.38
N ARG A 81 -8.59 9.09 -10.66
CA ARG A 81 -8.04 7.82 -11.14
C ARG A 81 -6.65 7.52 -10.56
N ILE A 82 -5.82 8.53 -10.38
CA ILE A 82 -4.50 8.37 -9.72
C ILE A 82 -4.70 7.98 -8.25
N GLU A 83 -5.59 8.64 -7.53
CA GLU A 83 -5.91 8.33 -6.13
C GLU A 83 -6.45 6.90 -5.97
N GLN A 84 -7.33 6.46 -6.89
CA GLN A 84 -7.80 5.08 -6.93
C GLN A 84 -6.65 4.08 -7.15
N MET A 85 -5.81 4.32 -8.15
CA MET A 85 -4.66 3.44 -8.43
C MET A 85 -3.69 3.37 -7.27
N GLN A 86 -3.44 4.51 -6.59
CA GLN A 86 -2.62 4.53 -5.38
C GLN A 86 -3.22 3.68 -4.25
N GLY A 87 -4.55 3.73 -4.09
CA GLY A 87 -5.28 2.86 -3.16
C GLY A 87 -5.07 1.38 -3.46
N GLU A 88 -5.28 0.98 -4.71
CA GLU A 88 -5.11 -0.41 -5.17
C GLU A 88 -3.67 -0.92 -4.95
N VAL A 89 -2.67 -0.09 -5.28
CA VAL A 89 -1.25 -0.42 -5.04
C VAL A 89 -0.97 -0.58 -3.55
N ASN A 90 -1.50 0.30 -2.70
CA ASN A 90 -1.31 0.22 -1.27
C ASN A 90 -1.95 -1.03 -0.66
N GLU A 91 -3.15 -1.39 -1.09
CA GLU A 91 -3.82 -2.63 -0.69
C GLU A 91 -3.03 -3.88 -1.12
N PHE A 92 -2.53 -3.88 -2.36
CA PHE A 92 -1.66 -4.95 -2.85
C PHE A 92 -0.37 -5.08 -2.04
N MET A 93 0.29 -3.97 -1.73
CA MET A 93 1.49 -3.97 -0.89
C MET A 93 1.22 -4.50 0.52
N GLN A 94 0.09 -4.14 1.12
CA GLN A 94 -0.33 -4.67 2.42
C GLN A 94 -0.63 -6.17 2.35
N TYR A 95 -1.25 -6.63 1.26
CA TYR A 95 -1.49 -8.06 1.03
C TYR A 95 -0.17 -8.83 0.95
N VAL A 96 0.76 -8.40 0.10
CA VAL A 96 2.09 -9.02 -0.04
C VAL A 96 2.82 -9.06 1.29
N LYS A 97 2.83 -7.94 2.04
CA LYS A 97 3.45 -7.89 3.36
C LYS A 97 2.86 -8.91 4.35
N ARG A 98 1.54 -9.07 4.35
CA ARG A 98 0.87 -10.06 5.21
C ARG A 98 1.22 -11.50 4.83
N GLU A 99 1.25 -11.80 3.53
CA GLU A 99 1.59 -13.13 3.04
C GLU A 99 3.07 -13.49 3.29
N MET A 100 3.98 -12.52 3.13
CA MET A 100 5.39 -12.72 3.47
C MET A 100 5.58 -13.02 4.96
N VAL A 101 4.89 -12.29 5.84
CA VAL A 101 4.98 -12.53 7.30
C VAL A 101 4.43 -13.91 7.67
N LYS A 102 3.32 -14.34 7.07
CA LYS A 102 2.78 -15.70 7.27
C LYS A 102 3.75 -16.77 6.78
N GLY A 103 4.31 -16.59 5.58
CA GLY A 103 5.28 -17.52 5.01
C GLY A 103 6.52 -17.70 5.89
N LEU A 104 7.03 -16.64 6.50
CA LEU A 104 8.15 -16.69 7.44
C LEU A 104 7.78 -17.46 8.73
N GLY A 105 6.58 -17.24 9.27
CA GLY A 105 6.09 -17.98 10.45
C GLY A 105 5.92 -19.48 10.19
N ASP A 106 5.38 -19.87 9.04
CA ASP A 106 5.24 -21.26 8.60
C ASP A 106 6.61 -21.95 8.42
N TRP A 107 7.59 -21.20 7.92
CA TRP A 107 8.95 -21.70 7.73
C TRP A 107 9.65 -21.98 9.06
N GLU A 108 9.50 -21.09 10.01
CA GLU A 108 10.05 -21.21 11.36
C GLU A 108 9.42 -22.39 12.12
N GLN A 109 8.11 -22.60 12.00
CA GLN A 109 7.42 -23.77 12.55
C GLN A 109 7.88 -25.08 11.89
N ARG A 110 8.06 -25.10 10.57
CA ARG A 110 8.57 -26.28 9.85
C ARG A 110 9.99 -26.62 10.24
N LEU A 111 10.86 -25.63 10.43
CA LEU A 111 12.22 -25.83 10.94
C LEU A 111 12.20 -26.42 12.35
N ASN A 112 11.43 -25.83 13.28
CA ASN A 112 11.33 -26.32 14.63
C ASN A 112 10.77 -27.76 14.68
N THR A 113 9.77 -28.07 13.85
CA THR A 113 9.20 -29.42 13.77
C THR A 113 10.20 -30.44 13.17
N ALA A 114 11.00 -30.00 12.17
CA ALA A 114 12.03 -30.83 11.56
C ALA A 114 13.19 -31.11 12.55
N MET A 115 13.61 -30.09 13.31
CA MET A 115 14.65 -30.23 14.32
C MET A 115 14.21 -31.15 15.47
N VAL A 116 12.95 -31.09 15.92
CA VAL A 116 12.41 -31.97 16.97
C VAL A 116 12.27 -33.41 16.46
N LYS A 117 11.94 -33.62 15.18
CA LYS A 117 11.87 -34.99 14.60
C LYS A 117 13.23 -35.62 14.29
N SER A 118 14.30 -34.83 14.21
CA SER A 118 15.64 -35.30 13.88
C SER A 118 16.47 -35.64 15.12
N ALA A 119 15.86 -35.72 16.28
CA ALA A 119 16.52 -36.19 17.51
C ALA A 119 16.14 -37.67 17.86
N PRO A 120 16.68 -38.66 17.15
CA PRO A 120 16.69 -40.01 17.66
C PRO A 120 18.01 -40.28 18.39
N GLY A 121 17.96 -40.32 19.71
CA GLY A 121 19.06 -40.80 20.51
C GLY A 121 20.03 -39.71 20.99
N GLY A 122 20.04 -39.50 22.29
CA GLY A 122 20.80 -38.48 22.97
C GLY A 122 22.26 -38.35 22.50
N LEU A 123 22.63 -37.15 22.22
CA LEU A 123 24.02 -36.71 22.24
C LEU A 123 24.49 -36.81 23.71
N VAL A 124 25.10 -37.93 24.04
CA VAL A 124 25.91 -38.04 25.25
C VAL A 124 27.11 -37.14 25.03
N LEU A 125 27.10 -35.97 25.66
CA LEU A 125 28.29 -35.14 25.78
C LEU A 125 29.35 -35.96 26.50
N HIS A 126 30.28 -36.52 25.75
CA HIS A 126 31.49 -37.09 26.32
C HIS A 126 32.34 -35.91 26.80
N GLU A 127 32.33 -35.71 28.11
CA GLU A 127 33.18 -34.75 28.78
C GLU A 127 34.66 -35.18 28.55
N SER A 128 35.28 -34.57 27.55
CA SER A 128 36.71 -34.72 27.31
C SER A 128 37.45 -33.92 28.39
N ARG A 129 38.12 -34.61 29.26
CA ARG A 129 39.05 -34.11 30.28
C ARG A 129 40.01 -33.07 29.67
N PRO A 130 40.32 -31.97 30.39
CA PRO A 130 41.26 -30.98 29.90
C PRO A 130 42.69 -31.55 29.96
N THR A 131 43.31 -31.74 28.81
CA THR A 131 44.77 -31.86 28.66
C THR A 131 45.37 -30.51 28.40
N ALA A 132 46.53 -30.29 28.95
CA ALA A 132 47.34 -29.10 29.18
C ALA A 132 47.59 -28.20 27.94
N PRO A 133 48.03 -26.92 28.14
CA PRO A 133 48.05 -25.88 27.12
C PRO A 133 49.24 -25.96 26.20
N GLY A 134 49.01 -25.90 24.91
CA GLY A 134 50.02 -25.59 23.91
C GLY A 134 49.99 -26.49 22.68
N GLU A 135 49.05 -26.28 21.78
CA GLU A 135 49.26 -26.48 20.33
C GLU A 135 48.11 -25.86 19.57
N ALA A 136 48.44 -24.85 18.76
CA ALA A 136 47.51 -24.19 17.87
C ALA A 136 47.16 -25.11 16.70
N VAL A 137 45.91 -25.65 16.69
CA VAL A 137 45.37 -26.38 15.54
C VAL A 137 44.61 -25.39 14.66
N THR A 138 45.21 -25.04 13.54
CA THR A 138 44.53 -24.32 12.49
C THR A 138 43.54 -25.25 11.80
N PRO A 139 42.26 -24.91 11.65
CA PRO A 139 41.33 -25.71 10.87
C PRO A 139 41.63 -25.51 9.37
N THR A 140 42.12 -26.58 8.73
CA THR A 140 42.24 -26.65 7.28
C THR A 140 40.87 -26.94 6.69
N LEU A 141 40.33 -25.97 5.99
CA LEU A 141 39.11 -26.10 5.21
C LEU A 141 39.46 -26.90 3.94
N VAL A 142 39.07 -28.17 3.90
CA VAL A 142 39.14 -28.97 2.67
C VAL A 142 37.88 -28.65 1.86
N ILE A 143 38.06 -27.92 0.77
CA ILE A 143 37.00 -27.69 -0.23
C ILE A 143 37.14 -28.84 -1.22
N ASP A 144 36.22 -29.79 -1.21
CA ASP A 144 36.10 -30.79 -2.27
C ASP A 144 35.45 -30.12 -3.49
N ASP A 145 36.29 -29.71 -4.45
CA ASP A 145 35.92 -29.22 -5.78
C ASP A 145 35.69 -30.44 -6.70
N GLU A 146 34.51 -31.01 -6.70
CA GLU A 146 34.09 -31.91 -7.78
C GLU A 146 32.89 -31.32 -8.52
N PRO A 147 33.00 -31.00 -9.83
CA PRO A 147 31.89 -30.48 -10.61
C PRO A 147 30.91 -31.61 -10.98
N PRO A 148 29.59 -31.31 -11.01
CA PRO A 148 28.57 -32.32 -11.33
C PRO A 148 28.70 -32.81 -12.78
N THR A 149 28.86 -34.11 -12.92
CA THR A 149 28.91 -34.82 -14.20
C THR A 149 27.58 -34.69 -14.94
N VAL A 150 27.57 -33.94 -16.04
CA VAL A 150 26.42 -33.83 -16.95
C VAL A 150 26.27 -35.12 -17.75
N VAL A 151 25.31 -35.93 -17.43
CA VAL A 151 24.88 -37.08 -18.24
C VAL A 151 24.09 -36.59 -19.44
N ARG A 152 24.72 -36.51 -20.62
CA ARG A 152 24.02 -36.30 -21.89
C ARG A 152 23.30 -37.58 -22.29
N LYS A 153 21.97 -37.56 -22.24
CA LYS A 153 21.15 -38.60 -22.88
C LYS A 153 21.19 -38.40 -24.41
N SER A 154 21.84 -39.34 -25.07
CA SER A 154 21.86 -39.50 -26.53
C SER A 154 20.45 -39.75 -27.04
N ALA A 155 19.98 -38.90 -27.96
CA ALA A 155 18.84 -39.21 -28.81
C ALA A 155 19.32 -40.16 -29.94
N ARG A 156 18.81 -41.35 -29.97
CA ARG A 156 18.77 -42.18 -31.19
C ARG A 156 17.54 -43.07 -31.20
N ASP A 157 16.91 -43.01 -32.36
CA ASP A 157 16.11 -43.98 -33.10
C ASP A 157 14.59 -44.10 -32.82
N ARG A 158 13.93 -43.61 -33.70
CA ARG A 158 13.02 -44.01 -34.83
C ARG A 158 11.76 -43.19 -34.86
#